data_c12a803703fb35fb2ae5cbb6a398837b
#
_entry.id   c12a803703fb35fb2ae5cbb6a398837b
#
_cell.length_a   1.000
_cell.length_b   1.000
_cell.length_c   1.000
_cell.angle_alpha   90.00
_cell.angle_beta   90.00
_cell.angle_gamma   90.00
#
_symmetry.space_group_name_H-M   'P 1'
#
loop_
_entity.id
_entity.type
_entity.pdbx_description
1 polymer ?
#
loop_
_entity_poly.entity_id
_entity_poly.type
_entity_poly.pdbx_seq_one_letter_code
_entity_poly.pdbx_strand_id
1 'polypeptide(L)'
;MHRAVKWLPAALLVLHIAAKIYIPEQSLLIDLLAYNLIWIAAVVAITQAPLMNDPIALACTCVAISFWGIGSSLNSYSNFYSVSENSDLLAQICYMLFYPFALIALPRVVTRGRKLNPIELLDAAIFGLGISSIATALFISRVFPDSLINLQDQFFSLLFPIGDLLLLTLAA
;
A
#
# COMPACT_ATOMS: atom_id res chain seq x y z
N MET A 1 3.24 21.01 -18.36
CA MET A 1 3.53 19.79 -17.58
C MET A 1 3.86 18.64 -18.52
N HIS A 2 5.05 18.04 -18.42
CA HIS A 2 5.46 16.98 -19.33
C HIS A 2 4.58 15.73 -19.10
N ARG A 3 3.85 15.32 -20.14
CA ARG A 3 3.03 14.08 -20.13
C ARG A 3 3.84 12.85 -19.69
N ALA A 4 5.15 12.88 -19.91
CA ALA A 4 6.08 11.82 -19.52
C ALA A 4 6.10 11.53 -18.01
N VAL A 5 6.00 12.53 -17.14
CA VAL A 5 6.07 12.34 -15.68
C VAL A 5 4.90 11.52 -15.15
N LYS A 6 3.72 11.61 -15.78
CA LYS A 6 2.56 10.82 -15.35
C LYS A 6 2.73 9.31 -15.58
N TRP A 7 3.46 8.95 -16.64
CA TRP A 7 3.66 7.56 -17.02
C TRP A 7 4.93 6.95 -16.43
N LEU A 8 5.79 7.78 -15.81
CA LEU A 8 7.08 7.36 -15.28
C LEU A 8 6.96 6.22 -14.25
N PRO A 9 6.05 6.27 -13.25
CA PRO A 9 5.91 5.17 -12.30
C PRO A 9 5.47 3.85 -12.96
N ALA A 10 4.53 3.93 -13.89
CA ALA A 10 4.05 2.76 -14.63
C ALA A 10 5.16 2.17 -15.51
N ALA A 11 5.92 3.00 -16.20
CA ALA A 11 7.05 2.57 -17.02
C ALA A 11 8.14 1.90 -16.17
N LEU A 12 8.48 2.48 -15.02
CA LEU A 12 9.43 1.89 -14.08
C LEU A 12 8.95 0.55 -13.53
N LEU A 13 7.65 0.43 -13.21
CA LEU A 13 7.06 -0.82 -12.74
C LEU A 13 7.15 -1.92 -13.81
N VAL A 14 6.77 -1.60 -15.06
CA VAL A 14 6.86 -2.56 -16.17
C VAL A 14 8.32 -2.98 -16.40
N LEU A 15 9.25 -2.03 -16.36
CA LEU A 15 10.67 -2.30 -16.49
C LEU A 15 11.18 -3.22 -15.35
N HIS A 16 10.76 -2.95 -14.12
CA HIS A 16 11.11 -3.77 -12.96
C HIS A 16 10.58 -5.20 -13.11
N ILE A 17 9.32 -5.38 -13.49
CA ILE A 17 8.71 -6.71 -13.73
C ILE A 17 9.46 -7.44 -14.85
N ALA A 18 9.76 -6.77 -15.96
CA ALA A 18 10.53 -7.33 -17.04
C ALA A 18 11.94 -7.77 -16.58
N ALA A 19 12.62 -6.91 -15.81
CA ALA A 19 13.94 -7.23 -15.26
C ALA A 19 13.88 -8.48 -14.36
N LYS A 20 12.85 -8.65 -13.54
CA LYS A 20 12.68 -9.83 -12.67
C LYS A 20 12.37 -11.12 -13.44
N ILE A 21 11.75 -11.03 -14.60
CA ILE A 21 11.53 -12.21 -15.48
C ILE A 21 12.87 -12.70 -16.04
N TYR A 22 13.79 -11.80 -16.41
CA TYR A 22 15.09 -12.15 -16.98
C TYR A 22 16.16 -12.46 -15.93
N ILE A 23 16.07 -11.81 -14.75
CA ILE A 23 17.01 -11.93 -13.63
C ILE A 23 16.19 -12.29 -12.39
N PRO A 24 15.82 -13.57 -12.21
CA PRO A 24 15.03 -14.02 -11.07
C PRO A 24 15.81 -13.94 -9.73
N GLU A 25 17.14 -13.91 -9.79
CA GLU A 25 17.99 -13.80 -8.62
C GLU A 25 17.81 -12.46 -7.89
N GLN A 26 18.07 -12.45 -6.60
CA GLN A 26 18.04 -11.22 -5.80
C GLN A 26 19.18 -10.30 -6.23
N SER A 27 18.83 -9.09 -6.66
CA SER A 27 19.78 -8.07 -7.10
C SER A 27 19.53 -6.76 -6.36
N LEU A 28 20.56 -6.25 -5.69
CA LEU A 28 20.50 -4.99 -4.97
C LEU A 28 20.04 -3.82 -5.86
N LEU A 29 20.49 -3.79 -7.12
CA LEU A 29 20.11 -2.75 -8.07
C LEU A 29 18.62 -2.85 -8.48
N ILE A 30 18.11 -4.06 -8.69
CA ILE A 30 16.75 -4.28 -9.16
C ILE A 30 15.77 -4.21 -7.99
N ASP A 31 16.03 -4.94 -6.91
CA ASP A 31 15.07 -5.13 -5.82
C ASP A 31 15.11 -4.02 -4.77
N LEU A 32 16.26 -3.39 -4.57
CA LEU A 32 16.37 -2.27 -3.63
C LEU A 32 16.27 -0.91 -4.34
N LEU A 33 17.10 -0.65 -5.35
CA LEU A 33 17.13 0.69 -5.96
C LEU A 33 16.03 0.90 -6.98
N ALA A 34 15.92 0.05 -8.01
CA ALA A 34 14.94 0.25 -9.08
C ALA A 34 13.50 0.17 -8.57
N TYR A 35 13.21 -0.80 -7.69
CA TYR A 35 11.90 -0.95 -7.08
C TYR A 35 11.50 0.26 -6.23
N ASN A 36 12.42 0.77 -5.40
CA ASN A 36 12.12 1.92 -4.54
C ASN A 36 12.01 3.26 -5.31
N LEU A 37 12.61 3.37 -6.48
CA LEU A 37 12.39 4.53 -7.36
C LEU A 37 10.94 4.63 -7.85
N ILE A 38 10.19 3.51 -7.92
CA ILE A 38 8.81 3.50 -8.42
C ILE A 38 7.89 4.32 -7.50
N TRP A 39 7.95 4.11 -6.19
CA TRP A 39 7.09 4.85 -5.27
C TRP A 39 7.47 6.33 -5.16
N ILE A 40 8.78 6.66 -5.24
CA ILE A 40 9.24 8.05 -5.28
C ILE A 40 8.70 8.74 -6.55
N ALA A 41 8.81 8.08 -7.70
CA ALA A 41 8.26 8.59 -8.95
C ALA A 41 6.74 8.75 -8.89
N ALA A 42 6.03 7.84 -8.20
CA ALA A 42 4.59 7.95 -7.99
C ALA A 42 4.22 9.18 -7.16
N VAL A 43 4.91 9.43 -6.04
CA VAL A 43 4.70 10.64 -5.23
C VAL A 43 4.95 11.91 -6.07
N VAL A 44 6.05 11.95 -6.81
CA VAL A 44 6.36 13.10 -7.70
C VAL A 44 5.29 13.27 -8.78
N ALA A 45 4.81 12.18 -9.38
CA ALA A 45 3.76 12.26 -10.40
C ALA A 45 2.44 12.77 -9.83
N ILE A 46 2.08 12.36 -8.60
CA ILE A 46 0.86 12.78 -7.92
C ILE A 46 0.92 14.27 -7.55
N THR A 47 2.04 14.74 -7.00
CA THR A 47 2.19 16.17 -6.66
C THR A 47 2.09 17.08 -7.88
N GLN A 48 2.43 16.58 -9.06
CA GLN A 48 2.33 17.33 -10.32
C GLN A 48 0.99 17.14 -11.06
N ALA A 49 0.10 16.28 -10.54
CA ALA A 49 -1.19 16.05 -11.19
C ALA A 49 -2.14 17.23 -10.91
N PRO A 50 -2.78 17.81 -11.95
CA PRO A 50 -3.75 18.90 -11.78
C PRO A 50 -5.06 18.44 -11.12
N LEU A 51 -5.09 17.23 -10.60
CA LEU A 51 -6.26 16.46 -10.22
C LEU A 51 -6.90 16.95 -8.92
N MET A 52 -6.22 17.80 -8.15
CA MET A 52 -6.67 17.95 -6.79
C MET A 52 -6.87 19.42 -6.41
N ASN A 53 -8.11 19.87 -6.61
CA ASN A 53 -8.62 21.01 -5.87
C ASN A 53 -8.80 20.69 -4.37
N ASP A 54 -8.49 19.44 -3.93
CA ASP A 54 -8.53 19.00 -2.54
C ASP A 54 -7.10 18.74 -2.02
N PRO A 55 -6.51 19.71 -1.28
CA PRO A 55 -5.15 19.56 -0.77
C PRO A 55 -5.03 18.46 0.27
N ILE A 56 -6.11 18.12 0.99
CA ILE A 56 -6.10 17.04 1.98
C ILE A 56 -6.00 15.69 1.28
N ALA A 57 -6.76 15.49 0.19
CA ALA A 57 -6.66 14.26 -0.60
C ALA A 57 -5.25 14.08 -1.16
N LEU A 58 -4.67 15.15 -1.70
CA LEU A 58 -3.30 15.13 -2.21
C LEU A 58 -2.29 14.78 -1.11
N ALA A 59 -2.34 15.48 0.01
CA ALA A 59 -1.43 15.25 1.13
C ALA A 59 -1.54 13.84 1.68
N CYS A 60 -2.76 13.35 1.95
CA CYS A 60 -2.99 12.01 2.46
C CYS A 60 -2.54 10.93 1.47
N THR A 61 -2.76 11.12 0.16
CA THR A 61 -2.27 10.17 -0.86
C THR A 61 -0.75 10.11 -0.87
N CYS A 62 -0.08 11.26 -0.88
CA CYS A 62 1.38 11.30 -0.86
C CYS A 62 1.96 10.67 0.41
N VAL A 63 1.37 10.97 1.58
CA VAL A 63 1.79 10.42 2.87
C VAL A 63 1.58 8.91 2.90
N ALA A 64 0.42 8.42 2.45
CA ALA A 64 0.14 6.99 2.38
C ALA A 64 1.19 6.26 1.53
N ILE A 65 1.40 6.69 0.29
CA ILE A 65 2.38 6.07 -0.60
C ILE A 65 3.80 6.15 -0.03
N SER A 66 4.14 7.25 0.65
CA SER A 66 5.45 7.39 1.29
C SER A 66 5.64 6.40 2.44
N PHE A 67 4.65 6.20 3.30
CA PHE A 67 4.72 5.19 4.37
C PHE A 67 4.84 3.78 3.80
N TRP A 68 4.04 3.44 2.79
CA TRP A 68 4.17 2.16 2.12
C TRP A 68 5.55 1.98 1.49
N GLY A 69 6.05 3.01 0.80
CA GLY A 69 7.36 2.99 0.15
C GLY A 69 8.52 2.87 1.14
N ILE A 70 8.47 3.58 2.27
CA ILE A 70 9.47 3.47 3.34
C ILE A 70 9.46 2.07 3.94
N GLY A 71 8.27 1.52 4.25
CA GLY A 71 8.12 0.15 4.74
C GLY A 71 8.72 -0.87 3.78
N SER A 72 8.43 -0.71 2.48
CA SER A 72 8.98 -1.56 1.43
C SER A 72 10.50 -1.44 1.29
N SER A 73 11.05 -0.23 1.43
CA SER A 73 12.49 0.00 1.42
C SER A 73 13.19 -0.67 2.59
N LEU A 74 12.61 -0.56 3.80
CA LEU A 74 13.13 -1.21 5.00
C LEU A 74 13.09 -2.73 4.88
N ASN A 75 11.98 -3.29 4.41
CA ASN A 75 11.84 -4.72 4.20
C ASN A 75 12.83 -5.25 3.14
N SER A 76 13.00 -4.52 2.03
CA SER A 76 14.00 -4.87 1.02
C SER A 76 15.41 -4.81 1.58
N TYR A 77 15.71 -3.80 2.39
CA TYR A 77 17.02 -3.64 3.02
C TYR A 77 17.31 -4.77 4.02
N SER A 78 16.34 -5.15 4.85
CA SER A 78 16.50 -6.25 5.83
C SER A 78 16.76 -7.59 5.14
N ASN A 79 16.12 -7.85 4.00
CA ASN A 79 16.33 -9.05 3.21
C ASN A 79 17.76 -9.17 2.64
N PHE A 80 18.41 -8.02 2.31
CA PHE A 80 19.78 -8.04 1.78
C PHE A 80 20.85 -8.10 2.87
N TYR A 81 20.62 -7.45 4.01
CA TYR A 81 21.67 -7.21 5.01
C TYR A 81 21.46 -7.94 6.34
N SER A 82 20.43 -8.82 6.43
CA SER A 82 20.11 -9.59 7.66
C SER A 82 20.08 -8.71 8.91
N VAL A 83 19.45 -7.55 8.82
CA VAL A 83 19.40 -6.55 9.90
C VAL A 83 18.38 -6.96 10.96
N SER A 84 18.56 -6.49 12.18
CA SER A 84 17.86 -6.85 13.42
C SER A 84 16.32 -6.86 13.31
N GLU A 85 15.67 -7.64 14.19
CA GLU A 85 14.19 -7.71 14.36
C GLU A 85 13.50 -6.34 14.44
N ASN A 86 14.21 -5.29 14.88
CA ASN A 86 13.68 -3.92 14.94
C ASN A 86 13.38 -3.30 13.58
N SER A 87 14.09 -3.69 12.52
CA SER A 87 13.84 -3.17 11.15
C SER A 87 12.54 -3.72 10.58
N ASP A 88 12.23 -4.98 10.86
CA ASP A 88 11.01 -5.64 10.40
C ASP A 88 9.79 -5.07 11.11
N LEU A 89 9.90 -4.82 12.41
CA LEU A 89 8.87 -4.12 13.17
C LEU A 89 8.61 -2.71 12.61
N LEU A 90 9.67 -1.97 12.31
CA LEU A 90 9.54 -0.62 11.76
C LEU A 90 8.88 -0.64 10.36
N ALA A 91 9.21 -1.61 9.52
CA ALA A 91 8.57 -1.81 8.24
C ALA A 91 7.07 -2.10 8.39
N GLN A 92 6.69 -2.97 9.32
CA GLN A 92 5.29 -3.30 9.64
C GLN A 92 4.52 -2.08 10.14
N ILE A 93 5.12 -1.25 11.02
CA ILE A 93 4.52 0.01 11.48
C ILE A 93 4.30 0.97 10.29
N CYS A 94 5.25 1.09 9.39
CA CYS A 94 5.10 1.92 8.19
C CYS A 94 3.94 1.42 7.30
N TYR A 95 3.83 0.12 7.07
CA TYR A 95 2.70 -0.45 6.33
C TYR A 95 1.36 -0.22 7.05
N MET A 96 1.33 -0.31 8.38
CA MET A 96 0.13 -0.01 9.16
C MET A 96 -0.30 1.46 9.01
N LEU A 97 0.66 2.38 9.03
CA LEU A 97 0.40 3.82 8.86
C LEU A 97 -0.09 4.18 7.45
N PHE A 98 0.15 3.36 6.45
CA PHE A 98 -0.42 3.52 5.11
C PHE A 98 -1.95 3.58 5.15
N TYR A 99 -2.62 2.68 5.89
CA TYR A 99 -4.07 2.50 5.86
C TYR A 99 -4.87 3.73 6.29
N PRO A 100 -4.61 4.38 7.44
CA PRO A 100 -5.42 5.54 7.87
C PRO A 100 -5.33 6.68 6.85
N PHE A 101 -4.18 6.93 6.26
CA PHE A 101 -4.04 7.95 5.23
C PHE A 101 -4.69 7.55 3.90
N ALA A 102 -4.59 6.30 3.51
CA ALA A 102 -5.26 5.77 2.32
C ALA A 102 -6.78 5.78 2.45
N LEU A 103 -7.32 5.43 3.63
CA LEU A 103 -8.76 5.49 3.94
C LEU A 103 -9.32 6.92 3.89
N ILE A 104 -8.54 7.93 4.25
CA ILE A 104 -8.94 9.33 4.11
C ILE A 104 -8.82 9.78 2.66
N ALA A 105 -7.76 9.39 1.97
CA ALA A 105 -7.46 9.83 0.62
C ALA A 105 -8.42 9.24 -0.42
N LEU A 106 -8.66 7.94 -0.37
CA LEU A 106 -9.35 7.18 -1.41
C LEU A 106 -10.76 7.70 -1.68
N PRO A 107 -11.66 7.87 -0.70
CA PRO A 107 -12.98 8.41 -0.93
C PRO A 107 -12.96 9.81 -1.55
N ARG A 108 -12.00 10.65 -1.14
CA ARG A 108 -11.85 12.01 -1.66
C ARG A 108 -11.38 12.03 -3.11
N VAL A 109 -10.49 11.10 -3.46
CA VAL A 109 -9.99 10.94 -4.84
C VAL A 109 -11.09 10.41 -5.75
N VAL A 110 -11.80 9.37 -5.32
CA VAL A 110 -12.87 8.71 -6.11
C VAL A 110 -14.02 9.69 -6.36
N THR A 111 -14.43 10.43 -5.34
CA THR A 111 -15.53 11.40 -5.46
C THR A 111 -15.14 12.72 -6.14
N ARG A 112 -13.86 12.92 -6.45
CA ARG A 112 -13.33 14.16 -7.04
C ARG A 112 -13.73 15.41 -6.26
N GLY A 113 -13.78 15.35 -4.94
CA GLY A 113 -14.18 16.43 -4.07
C GLY A 113 -15.70 16.63 -3.95
N ARG A 114 -16.53 15.73 -4.48
CA ARG A 114 -17.97 15.71 -4.11
C ARG A 114 -18.08 15.41 -2.62
N LYS A 115 -19.02 16.09 -1.97
CA LYS A 115 -19.35 15.72 -0.59
C LYS A 115 -19.97 14.32 -0.62
N LEU A 116 -19.27 13.34 -0.03
CA LEU A 116 -19.83 12.03 0.25
C LEU A 116 -21.03 12.20 1.18
N ASN A 117 -22.14 11.59 0.81
CA ASN A 117 -23.25 11.44 1.73
C ASN A 117 -22.78 10.47 2.86
N PRO A 118 -22.94 10.82 4.15
CA PRO A 118 -22.60 9.92 5.25
C PRO A 118 -23.19 8.51 5.12
N ILE A 119 -24.35 8.39 4.49
CA ILE A 119 -25.03 7.10 4.23
C ILE A 119 -24.22 6.26 3.23
N GLU A 120 -23.73 6.85 2.14
CA GLU A 120 -22.91 6.14 1.13
C GLU A 120 -21.60 5.62 1.75
N LEU A 121 -20.98 6.42 2.63
CA LEU A 121 -19.78 6.02 3.34
C LEU A 121 -20.06 4.87 4.33
N LEU A 122 -21.19 4.92 5.01
CA LEU A 122 -21.62 3.88 5.94
C LEU A 122 -21.92 2.56 5.20
N ASP A 123 -22.63 2.63 4.07
CA ASP A 123 -22.93 1.48 3.24
C ASP A 123 -21.65 0.82 2.70
N ALA A 124 -20.71 1.61 2.19
CA ALA A 124 -19.41 1.12 1.74
C ALA A 124 -18.63 0.46 2.89
N ALA A 125 -18.62 1.07 4.09
CA ALA A 125 -17.97 0.49 5.27
C ALA A 125 -18.62 -0.83 5.72
N ILE A 126 -19.96 -0.92 5.74
CA ILE A 126 -20.68 -2.15 6.08
C ILE A 126 -20.37 -3.26 5.07
N PHE A 127 -20.41 -2.92 3.78
CA PHE A 127 -20.10 -3.88 2.71
C PHE A 127 -18.65 -4.36 2.79
N GLY A 128 -17.72 -3.43 3.04
CA GLY A 128 -16.30 -3.71 3.21
C GLY A 128 -16.00 -4.62 4.39
N LEU A 129 -16.59 -4.31 5.53
CA LEU A 129 -16.47 -5.14 6.74
C LEU A 129 -17.08 -6.51 6.54
N GLY A 130 -18.22 -6.60 5.85
CA GLY A 130 -18.88 -7.87 5.54
C GLY A 130 -18.03 -8.77 4.65
N ILE A 131 -17.52 -8.25 3.53
CA ILE A 131 -16.61 -8.98 2.64
C ILE A 131 -15.31 -9.36 3.35
N SER A 132 -14.74 -8.41 4.11
CA SER A 132 -13.53 -8.64 4.90
C SER A 132 -13.72 -9.77 5.91
N SER A 133 -14.85 -9.80 6.63
CA SER A 133 -15.16 -10.86 7.60
C SER A 133 -15.25 -12.23 6.93
N ILE A 134 -15.92 -12.33 5.79
CA ILE A 134 -16.07 -13.58 5.03
C ILE A 134 -14.68 -14.03 4.52
N ALA A 135 -13.92 -13.12 3.91
CA ALA A 135 -12.59 -13.44 3.41
C ALA A 135 -11.66 -13.88 4.56
N THR A 136 -11.66 -13.18 5.68
CA THR A 136 -10.87 -13.54 6.86
C THR A 136 -11.28 -14.94 7.38
N ALA A 137 -12.56 -15.24 7.47
CA ALA A 137 -13.05 -16.56 7.90
C ALA A 137 -12.61 -17.68 6.95
N LEU A 138 -12.58 -17.43 5.64
CA LEU A 138 -12.16 -18.42 4.64
C LEU A 138 -10.63 -18.62 4.61
N PHE A 139 -9.87 -17.58 4.86
CA PHE A 139 -8.40 -17.63 4.75
C PHE A 139 -7.72 -17.94 6.08
N ILE A 140 -8.35 -17.64 7.23
CA ILE A 140 -7.74 -17.81 8.56
C ILE A 140 -7.31 -19.27 8.81
N SER A 141 -8.11 -20.23 8.39
CA SER A 141 -7.82 -21.67 8.56
C SER A 141 -6.67 -22.17 7.67
N ARG A 142 -6.31 -21.41 6.62
CA ARG A 142 -5.21 -21.76 5.71
C ARG A 142 -3.92 -21.02 6.00
N VAL A 143 -4.03 -19.86 6.64
CA VAL A 143 -2.88 -18.96 6.93
C VAL A 143 -2.27 -19.29 8.28
N PHE A 144 -3.03 -19.87 9.21
CA PHE A 144 -2.54 -20.28 10.52
C PHE A 144 -2.49 -21.81 10.65
N PRO A 145 -1.42 -22.48 10.20
CA PRO A 145 -1.10 -23.79 10.72
C PRO A 145 -0.79 -23.66 12.22
N ASP A 146 -1.13 -24.67 13.01
CA ASP A 146 -1.06 -24.75 14.48
C ASP A 146 0.33 -24.50 15.13
N SER A 147 1.27 -23.90 14.44
CA SER A 147 2.59 -23.54 14.95
C SER A 147 2.52 -22.18 15.66
N LEU A 148 3.03 -22.16 16.88
CA LEU A 148 3.22 -21.04 17.79
C LEU A 148 3.68 -19.73 17.08
N ILE A 149 2.73 -19.00 16.51
CA ILE A 149 2.96 -17.70 15.91
C ILE A 149 2.86 -16.68 17.05
N ASN A 150 3.83 -15.76 17.13
CA ASN A 150 3.78 -14.65 18.07
C ASN A 150 2.48 -13.87 17.92
N LEU A 151 1.90 -13.40 19.01
CA LEU A 151 0.68 -12.57 19.01
C LEU A 151 0.81 -11.36 18.08
N GLN A 152 2.02 -10.83 17.94
CA GLN A 152 2.33 -9.70 17.09
C GLN A 152 2.18 -10.08 15.60
N ASP A 153 2.72 -11.22 15.18
CA ASP A 153 2.62 -11.69 13.79
C ASP A 153 1.17 -12.03 13.42
N GLN A 154 0.39 -12.57 14.36
CA GLN A 154 -1.04 -12.80 14.20
C GLN A 154 -1.79 -11.49 13.99
N PHE A 155 -1.48 -10.46 14.76
CA PHE A 155 -2.13 -9.15 14.66
C PHE A 155 -1.89 -8.53 13.28
N PHE A 156 -0.67 -8.47 12.80
CA PHE A 156 -0.35 -7.89 11.50
C PHE A 156 -0.90 -8.71 10.34
N SER A 157 -0.85 -10.04 10.42
CA SER A 157 -1.38 -10.92 9.37
C SER A 157 -2.91 -10.84 9.20
N LEU A 158 -3.64 -10.42 10.24
CA LEU A 158 -5.07 -10.12 10.16
C LEU A 158 -5.35 -8.69 9.70
N LEU A 159 -4.57 -7.73 10.20
CA LEU A 159 -4.79 -6.31 9.94
C LEU A 159 -4.62 -5.95 8.45
N PHE A 160 -3.59 -6.50 7.79
CA PHE A 160 -3.30 -6.16 6.39
C PHE A 160 -4.41 -6.60 5.43
N PRO A 161 -4.88 -7.85 5.42
CA PRO A 161 -5.99 -8.26 4.56
C PRO A 161 -7.30 -7.48 4.83
N ILE A 162 -7.57 -7.16 6.10
CA ILE A 162 -8.74 -6.35 6.47
C ILE A 162 -8.61 -4.94 5.90
N GLY A 163 -7.46 -4.32 6.05
CA GLY A 163 -7.17 -3.00 5.49
C GLY A 163 -7.29 -2.96 3.97
N ASP A 164 -6.74 -3.94 3.28
CA ASP A 164 -6.80 -4.06 1.82
C ASP A 164 -8.23 -4.22 1.32
N LEU A 165 -9.04 -5.06 1.98
CA LEU A 165 -10.45 -5.24 1.64
C LEU A 165 -11.28 -3.98 1.90
N LEU A 166 -11.00 -3.25 2.98
CA LEU A 166 -11.64 -1.95 3.22
C LEU A 166 -11.30 -0.94 2.13
N LEU A 167 -10.04 -0.85 1.71
CA LEU A 167 -9.63 0.01 0.62
C LEU A 167 -10.28 -0.39 -0.71
N LEU A 168 -10.35 -1.69 -0.99
CA LEU A 168 -10.96 -2.21 -2.22
C LEU A 168 -12.45 -1.83 -2.29
N THR A 169 -13.18 -1.97 -1.19
CA THR A 169 -14.62 -1.63 -1.14
C THR A 169 -14.88 -0.14 -1.24
N LEU A 170 -13.97 0.70 -0.73
CA LEU A 170 -14.07 2.15 -0.91
C LEU A 170 -13.69 2.61 -2.32
N ALA A 171 -12.99 1.78 -3.07
CA ALA A 171 -12.58 2.06 -4.45
C ALA A 171 -13.64 1.63 -5.49
N ALA A 172 -14.52 0.68 -5.14
CA ALA A 172 -15.57 0.13 -6.00
C ALA A 172 -16.81 1.01 -6.03
#